data_3c0f3fa2165150efbc66b092443f0856
#
_entry.id   3c0f3fa2165150efbc66b092443f0856
#
_cell.length_a   1.000
_cell.length_b   1.000
_cell.length_c   1.000
_cell.angle_alpha   90.00
_cell.angle_beta   90.00
_cell.angle_gamma   90.00
#
_symmetry.space_group_name_H-M   'P 1'
#
loop_
_entity.id
_entity.type
_entity.pdbx_description
1 polymer ?
#
loop_
_entity_poly.entity_id
_entity_poly.type
_entity_poly.pdbx_seq_one_letter_code
_entity_poly.pdbx_strand_id
1 'polypeptide(L)'
;TGNSKLTDNQKELDEIKDLQELNREITKKNISILGMYVRIFVPASTKEGLFRKVEDIKDKTSNFKSTILSGELDFEYHAPFIPAQYQIDLPNRRRGIPVKPHDLAGGYFFNHTKLEDQRGVYLGWTPTRGAVNFNFLERDERRTRSFMIISGNPKMGQRSFLLKHTDGLYAKGNFIRNFDANGTFLDQTRKQHGLILDLSGEANRINIFQVFPTVTNEEGTEVDKKKSYNLHIEKLKNIFKLLNDEATRDDLTTLGQILNEFYIEEGLWARNPTLTPEKLKATELVTDEYPILSDFVMYVEDYQDKLQSKKHTNKIELSSVNRIYNTFNELLTTNADMFEGTTEFQDISREQVVTFDLSGLKAMPNLLNAQIFSVLSLVSADIVNHGKRCKQTLKASPDKNEMDMPHYIVNISEAQTLINPKYESSVKLLADII
;
A
#
# COMPACT_ATOMS: atom_id res chain seq x y z
N THR A 1 -43.71 -31.32 49.58
CA THR A 1 -44.61 -31.73 48.45
C THR A 1 -45.57 -30.62 48.02
N GLY A 2 -45.71 -29.49 48.75
CA GLY A 2 -46.59 -28.35 48.41
C GLY A 2 -45.97 -27.37 47.39
N ASN A 3 -44.68 -27.14 47.44
CA ASN A 3 -43.98 -26.15 46.59
C ASN A 3 -43.83 -26.55 45.11
N SER A 4 -43.84 -27.84 44.79
CA SER A 4 -43.73 -28.28 43.37
C SER A 4 -45.01 -28.02 42.57
N LYS A 5 -46.19 -28.19 43.20
CA LYS A 5 -47.51 -27.92 42.56
C LYS A 5 -47.78 -26.45 42.29
N LEU A 6 -47.29 -25.55 43.16
CA LEU A 6 -47.41 -24.10 42.95
C LEU A 6 -46.54 -23.61 41.80
N THR A 7 -45.34 -24.15 41.67
CA THR A 7 -44.42 -23.84 40.56
C THR A 7 -44.91 -24.40 39.23
N ASP A 8 -45.55 -25.55 39.21
CA ASP A 8 -46.14 -26.14 37.98
C ASP A 8 -47.36 -25.31 37.52
N ASN A 9 -48.24 -24.93 38.42
CA ASN A 9 -49.38 -24.07 38.08
C ASN A 9 -48.96 -22.68 37.58
N GLN A 10 -47.86 -22.13 38.07
CA GLN A 10 -47.36 -20.84 37.62
C GLN A 10 -46.75 -20.95 36.21
N LYS A 11 -46.04 -22.04 35.91
CA LYS A 11 -45.54 -22.32 34.55
C LYS A 11 -46.67 -22.48 33.55
N GLU A 12 -47.73 -23.23 33.91
CA GLU A 12 -48.89 -23.41 33.03
C GLU A 12 -49.62 -22.10 32.75
N LEU A 13 -49.72 -21.19 33.76
CA LEU A 13 -50.32 -19.86 33.59
C LEU A 13 -49.45 -18.96 32.67
N ASP A 14 -48.14 -19.05 32.77
CA ASP A 14 -47.22 -18.27 31.91
C ASP A 14 -47.25 -18.80 30.48
N GLU A 15 -47.30 -20.15 30.28
CA GLU A 15 -47.51 -20.74 28.96
C GLU A 15 -48.83 -20.34 28.30
N ILE A 16 -49.92 -20.25 29.08
CA ILE A 16 -51.21 -19.79 28.58
C ILE A 16 -51.15 -18.30 28.16
N LYS A 17 -50.47 -17.46 28.93
CA LYS A 17 -50.29 -16.04 28.58
C LYS A 17 -49.47 -15.89 27.28
N ASP A 18 -48.38 -16.63 27.15
CA ASP A 18 -47.53 -16.62 25.97
C ASP A 18 -48.30 -17.09 24.72
N LEU A 19 -49.11 -18.12 24.84
CA LEU A 19 -49.99 -18.57 23.76
C LEU A 19 -51.10 -17.55 23.41
N GLN A 20 -51.65 -16.87 24.38
CA GLN A 20 -52.63 -15.79 24.15
C GLN A 20 -51.98 -14.59 23.44
N GLU A 21 -50.77 -14.22 23.84
CA GLU A 21 -50.01 -13.13 23.21
C GLU A 21 -49.65 -13.49 21.78
N LEU A 22 -49.16 -14.72 21.53
CA LEU A 22 -48.88 -15.23 20.21
C LEU A 22 -50.12 -15.22 19.29
N ASN A 23 -51.27 -15.67 19.82
CA ASN A 23 -52.51 -15.64 19.06
C ASN A 23 -52.98 -14.21 18.74
N ARG A 24 -52.78 -13.27 19.65
CA ARG A 24 -53.05 -11.85 19.43
C ARG A 24 -52.14 -11.23 18.37
N GLU A 25 -50.87 -11.60 18.35
CA GLU A 25 -49.91 -11.15 17.33
C GLU A 25 -50.23 -11.71 15.95
N ILE A 26 -50.57 -13.00 15.84
CA ILE A 26 -51.00 -13.61 14.61
C ILE A 26 -52.25 -12.94 14.07
N THR A 27 -53.27 -12.75 14.94
CA THR A 27 -54.60 -12.30 14.51
C THR A 27 -54.64 -10.77 14.25
N LYS A 28 -53.96 -9.97 15.10
CA LYS A 28 -54.02 -8.50 15.00
C LYS A 28 -52.89 -7.89 14.16
N LYS A 29 -51.70 -8.49 14.19
CA LYS A 29 -50.53 -7.97 13.46
C LYS A 29 -50.26 -8.73 12.17
N ASN A 30 -51.05 -9.73 11.84
CA ASN A 30 -50.91 -10.58 10.64
C ASN A 30 -49.50 -11.18 10.48
N ILE A 31 -48.89 -11.62 11.61
CA ILE A 31 -47.54 -12.20 11.63
C ILE A 31 -47.64 -13.65 11.16
N SER A 32 -46.89 -14.02 10.14
CA SER A 32 -46.73 -15.40 9.70
C SER A 32 -45.82 -16.18 10.65
N ILE A 33 -46.16 -17.42 10.97
CA ILE A 33 -45.28 -18.32 11.73
C ILE A 33 -44.45 -19.15 10.74
N LEU A 34 -43.16 -19.16 10.95
CA LEU A 34 -42.19 -19.93 10.12
C LEU A 34 -41.86 -21.24 10.80
N GLY A 35 -41.72 -22.32 10.03
CA GLY A 35 -41.17 -23.60 10.50
C GLY A 35 -39.65 -23.60 10.38
N MET A 36 -38.94 -23.61 11.49
CA MET A 36 -37.48 -23.62 11.51
C MET A 36 -36.95 -25.02 11.70
N TYR A 37 -35.92 -25.39 10.91
CA TYR A 37 -35.12 -26.59 11.08
C TYR A 37 -33.67 -26.21 11.26
N VAL A 38 -32.99 -26.84 12.20
CA VAL A 38 -31.54 -26.72 12.36
C VAL A 38 -30.91 -28.05 12.03
N ARG A 39 -30.02 -28.10 11.05
CA ARG A 39 -29.28 -29.26 10.63
C ARG A 39 -27.81 -29.09 10.89
N ILE A 40 -27.17 -30.07 11.51
CA ILE A 40 -25.73 -30.07 11.77
C ILE A 40 -25.13 -31.25 11.00
N PHE A 41 -24.34 -30.96 9.98
CA PHE A 41 -23.61 -31.98 9.21
C PHE A 41 -22.25 -32.21 9.86
N VAL A 42 -21.97 -33.48 10.20
CA VAL A 42 -20.74 -33.82 10.93
C VAL A 42 -19.84 -34.71 10.04
N PRO A 43 -18.85 -34.13 9.36
CA PRO A 43 -17.91 -34.93 8.57
C PRO A 43 -16.84 -35.58 9.45
N ALA A 44 -16.47 -36.81 9.12
CA ALA A 44 -15.36 -37.54 9.76
C ALA A 44 -14.71 -38.50 8.78
N SER A 45 -13.41 -38.75 8.92
CA SER A 45 -12.64 -39.68 8.11
C SER A 45 -12.77 -41.12 8.58
N THR A 46 -13.15 -41.33 9.84
CA THR A 46 -13.31 -42.65 10.48
C THR A 46 -14.63 -42.74 11.23
N LYS A 47 -15.15 -43.96 11.36
CA LYS A 47 -16.41 -44.23 12.08
C LYS A 47 -16.32 -43.87 13.56
N GLU A 48 -15.20 -44.19 14.21
CA GLU A 48 -14.92 -43.85 15.62
C GLU A 48 -14.81 -42.34 15.83
N GLY A 49 -14.19 -41.65 14.89
CA GLY A 49 -14.10 -40.18 14.88
C GLY A 49 -15.46 -39.51 14.72
N LEU A 50 -16.35 -40.13 13.89
CA LEU A 50 -17.72 -39.64 13.73
C LEU A 50 -18.51 -39.74 15.04
N PHE A 51 -18.48 -40.93 15.70
CA PHE A 51 -19.21 -41.12 16.96
C PHE A 51 -18.74 -40.15 18.05
N ARG A 52 -17.42 -39.94 18.22
CA ARG A 52 -16.90 -38.96 19.18
C ARG A 52 -17.39 -37.54 18.91
N LYS A 53 -17.36 -37.11 17.65
CA LYS A 53 -17.87 -35.79 17.28
C LYS A 53 -19.37 -35.64 17.53
N VAL A 54 -20.16 -36.67 17.24
CA VAL A 54 -21.59 -36.64 17.47
C VAL A 54 -21.92 -36.58 18.96
N GLU A 55 -21.19 -37.33 19.82
CA GLU A 55 -21.33 -37.24 21.27
C GLU A 55 -20.98 -35.89 21.80
N ASP A 56 -19.85 -35.30 21.39
CA ASP A 56 -19.42 -33.97 21.79
C ASP A 56 -20.46 -32.88 21.41
N ILE A 57 -21.07 -33.02 20.22
CA ILE A 57 -22.14 -32.11 19.81
C ILE A 57 -23.39 -32.30 20.67
N LYS A 58 -23.79 -33.56 20.94
CA LYS A 58 -24.95 -33.80 21.80
C LYS A 58 -24.77 -33.27 23.19
N ASP A 59 -23.59 -33.39 23.77
CA ASP A 59 -23.28 -32.86 25.09
C ASP A 59 -23.34 -31.35 25.10
N LYS A 60 -22.73 -30.68 24.09
CA LYS A 60 -22.77 -29.23 23.93
C LYS A 60 -24.16 -28.67 23.63
N THR A 61 -25.03 -29.47 23.03
CA THR A 61 -26.42 -29.11 22.69
C THR A 61 -27.45 -29.81 23.56
N SER A 62 -27.09 -30.21 24.76
CA SER A 62 -27.96 -30.97 25.70
C SER A 62 -29.28 -30.25 26.02
N ASN A 63 -29.31 -28.90 25.92
CA ASN A 63 -30.51 -28.08 26.09
C ASN A 63 -31.52 -28.22 24.93
N PHE A 64 -31.10 -28.82 23.81
CA PHE A 64 -31.94 -29.02 22.63
C PHE A 64 -32.17 -30.53 22.37
N LYS A 65 -33.38 -30.87 21.96
CA LYS A 65 -33.65 -32.23 21.48
C LYS A 65 -33.00 -32.44 20.11
N SER A 66 -31.82 -33.04 20.08
CA SER A 66 -31.16 -33.47 18.84
C SER A 66 -31.51 -34.90 18.48
N THR A 67 -31.77 -35.17 17.21
CA THR A 67 -32.10 -36.51 16.70
C THR A 67 -31.17 -36.87 15.55
N ILE A 68 -30.65 -38.09 15.55
CA ILE A 68 -29.91 -38.65 14.41
C ILE A 68 -30.94 -39.31 13.47
N LEU A 69 -30.92 -38.89 12.22
CA LEU A 69 -31.86 -39.36 11.19
C LEU A 69 -31.32 -40.61 10.49
N SER A 70 -31.46 -41.77 11.12
CA SER A 70 -31.04 -43.01 10.54
C SER A 70 -31.95 -43.42 9.38
N GLY A 71 -31.38 -43.71 8.21
CA GLY A 71 -32.11 -44.11 6.99
C GLY A 71 -32.68 -42.95 6.16
N GLU A 72 -32.47 -41.70 6.56
CA GLU A 72 -32.97 -40.53 5.84
C GLU A 72 -31.80 -39.59 5.37
N LEU A 73 -30.56 -40.09 5.47
CA LEU A 73 -29.37 -39.26 5.24
C LEU A 73 -29.31 -38.69 3.82
N ASP A 74 -29.76 -39.44 2.85
CA ASP A 74 -29.78 -39.03 1.43
C ASP A 74 -30.71 -37.84 1.22
N PHE A 75 -31.91 -37.88 1.81
CA PHE A 75 -32.85 -36.76 1.73
C PHE A 75 -32.36 -35.52 2.48
N GLU A 76 -31.79 -35.72 3.65
CA GLU A 76 -31.22 -34.62 4.45
C GLU A 76 -30.01 -33.99 3.78
N TYR A 77 -29.17 -34.78 3.10
CA TYR A 77 -28.05 -34.29 2.33
C TYR A 77 -28.48 -33.44 1.12
N HIS A 78 -29.57 -33.81 0.45
CA HIS A 78 -30.09 -33.10 -0.70
C HIS A 78 -30.92 -31.83 -0.29
N ALA A 79 -31.49 -31.81 0.90
CA ALA A 79 -32.36 -30.73 1.35
C ALA A 79 -31.75 -29.32 1.26
N PRO A 80 -30.45 -29.07 1.56
CA PRO A 80 -29.85 -27.76 1.40
C PRO A 80 -29.78 -27.25 -0.04
N PHE A 81 -29.82 -28.16 -1.02
CA PHE A 81 -29.71 -27.80 -2.45
C PHE A 81 -31.07 -27.62 -3.11
N ILE A 82 -32.16 -27.92 -2.39
CA ILE A 82 -33.54 -27.80 -2.87
C ILE A 82 -34.13 -26.49 -2.32
N PRO A 83 -34.71 -25.62 -3.15
CA PRO A 83 -35.39 -24.41 -2.68
C PRO A 83 -36.45 -24.73 -1.62
N ALA A 84 -36.57 -23.88 -0.60
CA ALA A 84 -37.43 -24.14 0.56
C ALA A 84 -38.89 -24.46 0.20
N GLN A 85 -39.42 -23.91 -0.87
CA GLN A 85 -40.78 -24.16 -1.37
C GLN A 85 -41.01 -25.64 -1.82
N TYR A 86 -39.96 -26.28 -2.30
CA TYR A 86 -40.02 -27.68 -2.75
C TYR A 86 -39.60 -28.70 -1.65
N GLN A 87 -39.02 -28.24 -0.56
CA GLN A 87 -38.66 -29.13 0.56
C GLN A 87 -39.90 -29.75 1.22
N ILE A 88 -41.06 -29.17 1.02
CA ILE A 88 -42.34 -29.68 1.54
C ILE A 88 -42.72 -31.02 0.88
N ASP A 89 -42.21 -31.29 -0.32
CA ASP A 89 -42.51 -32.50 -1.11
C ASP A 89 -41.51 -33.64 -0.83
N LEU A 90 -40.51 -33.40 0.01
CA LEU A 90 -39.54 -34.44 0.38
C LEU A 90 -40.21 -35.54 1.23
N PRO A 91 -39.85 -36.83 1.04
CA PRO A 91 -40.43 -37.93 1.77
C PRO A 91 -40.24 -37.86 3.29
N ASN A 92 -39.16 -37.24 3.73
CA ASN A 92 -38.81 -37.04 5.14
C ASN A 92 -39.42 -35.76 5.73
N ARG A 93 -40.56 -35.32 5.23
CA ARG A 93 -41.27 -34.13 5.66
C ARG A 93 -41.44 -34.07 7.16
N ARG A 94 -40.89 -33.02 7.79
CA ARG A 94 -41.00 -32.77 9.22
C ARG A 94 -41.72 -31.44 9.49
N ARG A 95 -42.41 -31.37 10.63
CA ARG A 95 -42.91 -30.06 11.13
C ARG A 95 -41.73 -29.35 11.76
N GLY A 96 -41.38 -28.17 11.25
CA GLY A 96 -40.37 -27.32 11.86
C GLY A 96 -40.81 -26.82 13.24
N ILE A 97 -39.86 -26.33 14.01
CA ILE A 97 -40.14 -25.57 15.25
C ILE A 97 -40.77 -24.23 14.84
N PRO A 98 -41.99 -23.93 15.36
CA PRO A 98 -42.64 -22.64 15.02
C PRO A 98 -41.86 -21.47 15.63
N VAL A 99 -41.42 -20.55 14.78
CA VAL A 99 -40.65 -19.36 15.21
C VAL A 99 -41.24 -18.11 14.56
N LYS A 100 -41.28 -17.02 15.31
CA LYS A 100 -41.65 -15.72 14.76
C LYS A 100 -40.53 -15.22 13.81
N PRO A 101 -40.86 -14.58 12.68
CA PRO A 101 -39.85 -14.02 11.77
C PRO A 101 -38.87 -13.06 12.45
N HIS A 102 -39.35 -12.28 13.42
CA HIS A 102 -38.52 -11.35 14.17
C HIS A 102 -37.47 -12.06 15.04
N ASP A 103 -37.86 -13.14 15.71
CA ASP A 103 -36.95 -13.94 16.54
C ASP A 103 -35.92 -14.67 15.67
N LEU A 104 -36.36 -15.18 14.52
CA LEU A 104 -35.47 -15.80 13.54
C LEU A 104 -34.49 -14.79 12.95
N ALA A 105 -34.93 -13.55 12.66
CA ALA A 105 -34.06 -12.50 12.13
C ALA A 105 -32.97 -12.10 13.13
N GLY A 106 -33.27 -12.11 14.44
CA GLY A 106 -32.25 -11.88 15.47
C GLY A 106 -31.16 -12.95 15.53
N GLY A 107 -31.49 -14.18 15.17
CA GLY A 107 -30.54 -15.30 15.07
C GLY A 107 -29.83 -15.44 13.72
N TYR A 108 -30.09 -14.56 12.77
CA TYR A 108 -29.52 -14.65 11.42
C TYR A 108 -28.07 -14.12 11.40
N PHE A 109 -27.13 -14.98 11.69
CA PHE A 109 -25.71 -14.62 11.78
C PHE A 109 -25.05 -14.26 10.45
N PHE A 110 -25.67 -14.56 9.30
CA PHE A 110 -25.17 -14.16 7.99
C PHE A 110 -25.24 -12.65 7.72
N ASN A 111 -25.98 -11.88 8.53
CA ASN A 111 -25.97 -10.43 8.48
C ASN A 111 -24.71 -9.82 9.13
N HIS A 112 -23.94 -10.62 9.84
CA HIS A 112 -22.72 -10.17 10.49
C HIS A 112 -21.59 -10.18 9.47
N THR A 113 -21.20 -8.98 9.01
CA THR A 113 -20.04 -8.78 8.14
C THR A 113 -18.85 -8.35 8.97
N LYS A 114 -17.72 -9.01 8.76
CA LYS A 114 -16.44 -8.68 9.39
C LYS A 114 -15.31 -8.88 8.39
N LEU A 115 -14.20 -8.24 8.63
CA LEU A 115 -12.93 -8.50 7.95
C LEU A 115 -11.89 -8.78 9.03
N GLU A 116 -11.36 -9.98 9.06
CA GLU A 116 -10.38 -10.41 10.07
C GLU A 116 -9.13 -10.96 9.37
N ASP A 117 -8.40 -10.08 8.72
CA ASP A 117 -7.09 -10.45 8.20
C ASP A 117 -6.14 -10.72 9.36
N GLN A 118 -5.37 -11.79 9.25
CA GLN A 118 -4.28 -12.05 10.20
C GLN A 118 -3.27 -10.91 10.14
N ARG A 119 -2.81 -10.45 11.31
CA ARG A 119 -1.90 -9.30 11.41
C ARG A 119 -2.49 -8.01 10.79
N GLY A 120 -3.82 -7.88 10.73
CA GLY A 120 -4.50 -6.67 10.25
C GLY A 120 -4.32 -5.48 11.19
N VAL A 121 -4.50 -4.26 10.67
CA VAL A 121 -4.67 -3.04 11.45
C VAL A 121 -6.16 -2.86 11.70
N TYR A 122 -6.54 -2.64 12.95
CA TYR A 122 -7.94 -2.37 13.30
C TYR A 122 -8.36 -1.00 12.76
N LEU A 123 -9.30 -1.01 11.83
CA LEU A 123 -9.79 0.21 11.18
C LEU A 123 -11.12 0.72 11.76
N GLY A 124 -11.98 -0.17 12.23
CA GLY A 124 -13.30 0.19 12.74
C GLY A 124 -14.27 -0.98 12.79
N TRP A 125 -15.56 -0.66 12.63
CA TRP A 125 -16.67 -1.60 12.68
C TRP A 125 -17.48 -1.56 11.40
N THR A 126 -18.02 -2.69 11.01
CA THR A 126 -19.05 -2.77 9.98
C THR A 126 -20.40 -2.26 10.52
N PRO A 127 -21.40 -1.96 9.66
CA PRO A 127 -22.74 -1.64 10.11
C PRO A 127 -23.39 -2.72 10.99
N THR A 128 -22.95 -3.98 10.84
CA THR A 128 -23.40 -5.13 11.63
C THR A 128 -22.55 -5.38 12.88
N ARG A 129 -21.72 -4.40 13.29
CA ARG A 129 -20.81 -4.44 14.45
C ARG A 129 -19.70 -5.50 14.36
N GLY A 130 -19.36 -5.97 13.17
CA GLY A 130 -18.18 -6.80 12.96
C GLY A 130 -16.91 -5.96 12.96
N ALA A 131 -15.85 -6.45 13.57
CA ALA A 131 -14.54 -5.78 13.52
C ALA A 131 -13.98 -5.79 12.10
N VAL A 132 -13.27 -4.71 11.74
CA VAL A 132 -12.53 -4.60 10.49
C VAL A 132 -11.04 -4.52 10.82
N ASN A 133 -10.38 -5.66 10.77
CA ASN A 133 -8.93 -5.79 10.84
C ASN A 133 -8.41 -6.01 9.41
N PHE A 134 -7.75 -5.00 8.86
CA PHE A 134 -7.29 -5.03 7.48
C PHE A 134 -5.76 -5.15 7.42
N ASN A 135 -5.27 -6.16 6.70
CA ASN A 135 -3.85 -6.32 6.42
C ASN A 135 -3.53 -5.78 5.03
N PHE A 136 -2.99 -4.57 4.96
CA PHE A 136 -2.59 -3.91 3.72
C PHE A 136 -1.54 -4.69 2.93
N LEU A 137 -0.71 -5.49 3.61
CA LEU A 137 0.43 -6.20 3.01
C LEU A 137 0.08 -7.62 2.57
N GLU A 138 -1.10 -8.13 2.96
CA GLU A 138 -1.51 -9.49 2.60
C GLU A 138 -1.86 -9.58 1.12
N ARG A 139 -1.29 -10.59 0.47
CA ARG A 139 -1.51 -10.90 -0.94
C ARG A 139 -2.21 -12.24 -1.08
N ASP A 140 -3.28 -12.25 -1.83
CA ASP A 140 -4.05 -13.44 -2.18
C ASP A 140 -4.53 -13.36 -3.65
N GLU A 141 -5.34 -14.30 -4.08
CA GLU A 141 -5.90 -14.34 -5.45
C GLU A 141 -6.68 -13.06 -5.83
N ARG A 142 -7.22 -12.34 -4.84
CA ARG A 142 -8.01 -11.10 -5.03
C ARG A 142 -7.20 -9.84 -4.79
N ARG A 143 -6.23 -9.90 -3.88
CA ARG A 143 -5.34 -8.80 -3.48
C ARG A 143 -3.94 -9.05 -4.04
N THR A 144 -3.75 -8.71 -5.29
CA THR A 144 -2.49 -8.97 -6.02
C THR A 144 -1.40 -7.94 -5.74
N ARG A 145 -1.77 -6.76 -5.22
CA ARG A 145 -0.85 -5.65 -4.95
C ARG A 145 -1.22 -4.92 -3.66
N SER A 146 -0.20 -4.39 -2.97
CA SER A 146 -0.36 -3.54 -1.78
C SER A 146 -0.38 -2.07 -2.22
N PHE A 147 -1.50 -1.64 -2.80
CA PHE A 147 -1.72 -0.27 -3.24
C PHE A 147 -3.09 0.21 -2.76
N MET A 148 -3.16 1.41 -2.17
CA MET A 148 -4.39 1.98 -1.63
C MET A 148 -4.54 3.43 -2.07
N ILE A 149 -5.70 3.78 -2.63
CA ILE A 149 -6.12 5.15 -2.88
C ILE A 149 -7.18 5.52 -1.85
N ILE A 150 -6.93 6.58 -1.09
CA ILE A 150 -7.87 7.13 -0.11
C ILE A 150 -8.45 8.41 -0.67
N SER A 151 -9.71 8.39 -1.05
CA SER A 151 -10.43 9.54 -1.62
C SER A 151 -11.70 9.85 -0.84
N GLY A 152 -12.17 11.08 -0.91
CA GLY A 152 -13.43 11.51 -0.28
C GLY A 152 -13.60 13.02 -0.33
N ASN A 153 -14.78 13.50 0.04
CA ASN A 153 -15.05 14.92 0.14
C ASN A 153 -14.26 15.58 1.29
N PRO A 154 -13.92 16.86 1.20
CA PRO A 154 -13.26 17.58 2.27
C PRO A 154 -13.97 17.39 3.64
N LYS A 155 -13.17 17.23 4.69
CA LYS A 155 -13.64 17.02 6.08
C LYS A 155 -14.37 15.68 6.36
N MET A 156 -14.31 14.71 5.44
CA MET A 156 -14.94 13.38 5.65
C MET A 156 -13.99 12.36 6.30
N GLY A 157 -12.82 12.77 6.79
CA GLY A 157 -11.96 11.94 7.63
C GLY A 157 -10.83 11.21 6.89
N GLN A 158 -10.55 11.50 5.61
CA GLN A 158 -9.48 10.85 4.83
C GLN A 158 -8.12 10.97 5.53
N ARG A 159 -7.79 12.19 6.00
CA ARG A 159 -6.54 12.45 6.74
C ARG A 159 -6.47 11.62 8.03
N SER A 160 -7.55 11.58 8.80
CA SER A 160 -7.61 10.82 10.05
C SER A 160 -7.48 9.32 9.81
N PHE A 161 -8.10 8.81 8.74
CA PHE A 161 -7.96 7.41 8.34
C PHE A 161 -6.52 7.09 7.94
N LEU A 162 -5.91 7.92 7.08
CA LEU A 162 -4.53 7.75 6.64
C LEU A 162 -3.55 7.72 7.81
N LEU A 163 -3.66 8.68 8.73
CA LEU A 163 -2.80 8.75 9.92
C LEU A 163 -2.99 7.53 10.83
N LYS A 164 -4.25 7.11 11.08
CA LYS A 164 -4.54 5.92 11.88
C LYS A 164 -3.99 4.64 11.24
N HIS A 165 -4.16 4.49 9.94
CA HIS A 165 -3.66 3.34 9.22
C HIS A 165 -2.12 3.29 9.23
N THR A 166 -1.46 4.41 8.99
CA THR A 166 -0.01 4.56 9.05
C THR A 166 0.53 4.24 10.44
N ASP A 167 -0.14 4.71 11.50
CA ASP A 167 0.23 4.43 12.88
C ASP A 167 0.17 2.93 13.21
N GLY A 168 -0.88 2.25 12.72
CA GLY A 168 -0.99 0.80 12.84
C GLY A 168 0.11 0.03 12.08
N LEU A 169 0.54 0.52 10.93
CA LEU A 169 1.65 -0.07 10.16
C LEU A 169 3.01 0.22 10.84
N TYR A 170 3.20 1.42 11.39
CA TYR A 170 4.36 1.78 12.20
C TYR A 170 4.51 0.85 13.42
N ALA A 171 3.44 0.64 14.18
CA ALA A 171 3.44 -0.21 15.36
C ALA A 171 3.82 -1.67 15.07
N LYS A 172 3.75 -2.11 13.82
CA LYS A 172 4.20 -3.43 13.36
C LYS A 172 5.68 -3.50 12.96
N GLY A 173 6.42 -2.41 13.15
CA GLY A 173 7.83 -2.33 12.81
C GLY A 173 8.13 -2.07 11.33
N ASN A 174 7.15 -1.67 10.53
CA ASN A 174 7.39 -1.30 9.14
C ASN A 174 8.11 0.04 9.03
N PHE A 175 8.84 0.22 7.93
CA PHE A 175 9.48 1.48 7.58
C PHE A 175 8.49 2.39 6.86
N ILE A 176 8.34 3.62 7.32
CA ILE A 176 7.39 4.60 6.80
C ILE A 176 8.14 5.73 6.09
N ARG A 177 7.75 6.02 4.86
CA ARG A 177 8.27 7.13 4.05
C ARG A 177 7.10 8.00 3.61
N ASN A 178 6.98 9.19 4.18
CA ASN A 178 5.88 10.12 3.90
C ASN A 178 6.34 11.23 2.99
N PHE A 179 5.66 11.41 1.86
CA PHE A 179 5.75 12.59 1.01
C PHE A 179 4.64 13.56 1.42
N ASP A 180 5.01 14.65 2.07
CA ASP A 180 4.06 15.53 2.74
C ASP A 180 4.01 16.94 2.12
N ALA A 181 3.04 17.18 1.25
CA ALA A 181 2.81 18.47 0.63
C ALA A 181 1.97 19.45 1.49
N ASN A 182 1.40 19.01 2.62
CA ASN A 182 0.46 19.81 3.41
C ASN A 182 0.70 19.77 4.93
N GLY A 183 1.80 19.23 5.41
CA GLY A 183 2.07 19.07 6.83
C GLY A 183 1.14 18.03 7.51
N THR A 184 0.68 17.02 6.76
CA THR A 184 -0.24 15.99 7.25
C THR A 184 0.41 15.08 8.28
N PHE A 185 1.66 14.70 8.05
CA PHE A 185 2.37 13.69 8.85
C PHE A 185 3.31 14.27 9.91
N LEU A 186 3.59 15.58 9.91
CA LEU A 186 4.62 16.19 10.76
C LEU A 186 4.44 15.87 12.25
N ASP A 187 3.23 16.07 12.78
CA ASP A 187 2.96 15.82 14.19
C ASP A 187 3.02 14.33 14.55
N GLN A 188 2.58 13.46 13.66
CA GLN A 188 2.67 12.02 13.84
C GLN A 188 4.13 11.57 13.85
N THR A 189 4.93 12.06 12.90
CA THR A 189 6.37 11.76 12.79
C THR A 189 7.13 12.18 14.05
N ARG A 190 6.85 13.39 14.59
CA ARG A 190 7.44 13.83 15.85
C ARG A 190 7.09 12.91 17.02
N LYS A 191 5.83 12.46 17.12
CA LYS A 191 5.38 11.51 18.16
C LYS A 191 6.01 10.13 18.03
N GLN A 192 6.31 9.73 16.80
CA GLN A 192 6.97 8.46 16.48
C GLN A 192 8.50 8.56 16.53
N HIS A 193 9.04 9.70 16.96
CA HIS A 193 10.49 9.99 17.00
C HIS A 193 11.18 9.80 15.64
N GLY A 194 10.45 10.03 14.56
CA GLY A 194 10.93 9.92 13.19
C GLY A 194 11.66 11.19 12.72
N LEU A 195 12.35 11.06 11.59
CA LEU A 195 13.09 12.14 10.95
C LEU A 195 12.15 12.98 10.05
N ILE A 196 12.24 14.29 10.15
CA ILE A 196 11.56 15.23 9.25
C ILE A 196 12.64 15.94 8.44
N LEU A 197 12.55 15.86 7.12
CA LEU A 197 13.45 16.49 6.16
C LEU A 197 12.67 17.59 5.41
N ASP A 198 12.93 18.83 5.73
CA ASP A 198 12.39 19.98 4.98
C ASP A 198 13.22 20.16 3.70
N LEU A 199 12.56 19.98 2.55
CA LEU A 199 13.18 20.07 1.23
C LEU A 199 12.88 21.38 0.51
N SER A 200 12.29 22.34 1.21
CA SER A 200 11.91 23.65 0.64
C SER A 200 12.95 24.74 0.80
N GLY A 201 14.07 24.48 1.49
CA GLY A 201 15.04 25.51 1.84
C GLY A 201 16.44 25.01 2.21
N GLU A 202 17.14 25.76 3.05
CA GLU A 202 18.57 25.70 3.32
C GLU A 202 19.06 24.41 4.01
N ALA A 203 18.17 23.62 4.57
CA ALA A 203 18.51 22.36 5.23
C ALA A 203 18.02 21.16 4.42
N ASN A 204 18.81 20.12 4.37
CA ASN A 204 18.44 18.83 3.75
C ASN A 204 18.36 18.84 2.21
N ARG A 205 19.46 19.17 1.57
CA ARG A 205 19.60 19.10 0.11
C ARG A 205 19.73 17.69 -0.42
N ILE A 206 19.22 17.47 -1.64
CA ILE A 206 19.49 16.27 -2.44
C ILE A 206 20.25 16.70 -3.69
N ASN A 207 21.46 16.18 -3.86
CA ASN A 207 22.21 16.36 -5.08
C ASN A 207 21.49 15.67 -6.25
N ILE A 208 20.96 16.45 -7.20
CA ILE A 208 20.24 15.91 -8.35
C ILE A 208 21.14 15.09 -9.28
N PHE A 209 22.48 15.31 -9.26
CA PHE A 209 23.47 14.60 -10.06
C PHE A 209 23.99 13.33 -9.38
N GLN A 210 23.63 13.05 -8.14
CA GLN A 210 23.96 11.79 -7.48
C GLN A 210 23.20 10.63 -8.11
N VAL A 211 23.92 9.59 -8.51
CA VAL A 211 23.35 8.37 -9.10
C VAL A 211 23.02 7.36 -8.02
N PHE A 212 21.76 7.19 -7.75
CA PHE A 212 21.30 6.23 -6.75
C PHE A 212 21.16 4.80 -7.35
N PRO A 213 21.49 3.74 -6.58
CA PRO A 213 21.32 2.34 -7.00
C PRO A 213 19.85 1.92 -6.92
N THR A 214 19.05 2.27 -7.92
CA THR A 214 17.59 2.12 -7.93
C THR A 214 17.08 0.81 -8.50
N VAL A 215 17.93 0.01 -9.16
CA VAL A 215 17.54 -1.25 -9.82
C VAL A 215 18.48 -2.38 -9.40
N THR A 216 17.92 -3.58 -9.24
CA THR A 216 18.69 -4.81 -9.01
C THR A 216 18.62 -5.75 -10.22
N ASN A 217 19.48 -6.78 -10.22
CA ASN A 217 19.33 -7.96 -11.07
C ASN A 217 18.00 -8.70 -10.75
N GLU A 218 17.61 -9.66 -11.57
CA GLU A 218 16.38 -10.46 -11.41
C GLU A 218 16.31 -11.18 -10.05
N GLU A 219 17.46 -11.59 -9.52
CA GLU A 219 17.53 -12.22 -8.19
C GLU A 219 17.41 -11.22 -7.03
N GLY A 220 17.56 -9.91 -7.29
CA GLY A 220 17.54 -8.84 -6.30
C GLY A 220 18.74 -8.89 -5.33
N THR A 221 19.86 -9.46 -5.74
CA THR A 221 21.08 -9.61 -4.92
C THR A 221 22.12 -8.54 -5.21
N GLU A 222 22.21 -8.08 -6.46
CA GLU A 222 23.19 -7.10 -6.92
C GLU A 222 22.53 -5.90 -7.61
N VAL A 223 23.20 -4.74 -7.57
CA VAL A 223 22.73 -3.53 -8.27
C VAL A 223 22.98 -3.69 -9.77
N ASP A 224 21.96 -3.45 -10.57
CA ASP A 224 22.12 -3.25 -12.01
C ASP A 224 22.58 -1.81 -12.28
N LYS A 225 23.91 -1.63 -12.32
CA LYS A 225 24.54 -0.31 -12.51
C LYS A 225 24.08 0.39 -13.78
N LYS A 226 23.87 -0.38 -14.88
CA LYS A 226 23.48 0.18 -16.18
C LYS A 226 22.04 0.68 -16.17
N LYS A 227 21.12 -0.12 -15.63
CA LYS A 227 19.72 0.31 -15.52
C LYS A 227 19.57 1.46 -14.55
N SER A 228 20.25 1.44 -13.40
CA SER A 228 20.24 2.53 -12.43
C SER A 228 20.74 3.84 -13.03
N TYR A 229 21.84 3.80 -13.80
CA TYR A 229 22.37 4.97 -14.50
C TYR A 229 21.40 5.49 -15.58
N ASN A 230 20.86 4.61 -16.40
CA ASN A 230 19.89 5.01 -17.44
C ASN A 230 18.65 5.68 -16.83
N LEU A 231 18.12 5.17 -15.73
CA LEU A 231 17.02 5.81 -15.02
C LEU A 231 17.42 7.17 -14.44
N HIS A 232 18.66 7.31 -13.99
CA HIS A 232 19.18 8.59 -13.53
C HIS A 232 19.23 9.63 -14.66
N ILE A 233 19.73 9.27 -15.84
CA ILE A 233 19.73 10.15 -17.01
C ILE A 233 18.29 10.55 -17.39
N GLU A 234 17.35 9.61 -17.40
CA GLU A 234 15.94 9.92 -17.65
C GLU A 234 15.33 10.81 -16.55
N LYS A 235 15.73 10.64 -15.29
CA LYS A 235 15.35 11.55 -14.19
C LYS A 235 15.78 12.98 -14.49
N LEU A 236 17.04 13.21 -14.87
CA LEU A 236 17.53 14.55 -15.18
C LEU A 236 16.84 15.19 -16.40
N LYS A 237 16.56 14.40 -17.44
CA LYS A 237 15.77 14.85 -18.58
C LYS A 237 14.33 15.24 -18.17
N ASN A 238 13.73 14.49 -17.26
CA ASN A 238 12.40 14.80 -16.76
C ASN A 238 12.39 16.07 -15.89
N ILE A 239 13.40 16.26 -15.04
CA ILE A 239 13.60 17.51 -14.27
C ILE A 239 13.74 18.69 -15.24
N PHE A 240 14.59 18.60 -16.26
CA PHE A 240 14.73 19.64 -17.28
C PHE A 240 13.40 19.96 -17.97
N LYS A 241 12.62 18.94 -18.37
CA LYS A 241 11.31 19.11 -18.99
C LYS A 241 10.29 19.77 -18.06
N LEU A 242 10.37 19.53 -16.75
CA LEU A 242 9.51 20.16 -15.75
C LEU A 242 9.84 21.63 -15.54
N LEU A 243 11.13 21.95 -15.60
CA LEU A 243 11.62 23.31 -15.39
C LEU A 243 11.52 24.18 -16.66
N ASN A 244 11.44 23.55 -17.83
CA ASN A 244 11.36 24.23 -19.12
C ASN A 244 10.15 23.73 -19.93
N ASP A 245 9.07 24.48 -19.88
CA ASP A 245 7.81 24.15 -20.59
C ASP A 245 7.98 24.12 -22.13
N GLU A 246 9.04 24.75 -22.68
CA GLU A 246 9.33 24.79 -24.13
C GLU A 246 10.32 23.68 -24.56
N ALA A 247 10.65 22.75 -23.67
CA ALA A 247 11.61 21.68 -23.96
C ALA A 247 11.17 20.82 -25.15
N THR A 248 12.01 20.74 -26.15
CA THR A 248 11.80 19.95 -27.37
C THR A 248 12.44 18.57 -27.25
N ARG A 249 12.09 17.67 -28.17
CA ARG A 249 12.73 16.35 -28.27
C ARG A 249 14.23 16.46 -28.57
N ASP A 250 14.63 17.45 -29.35
CA ASP A 250 16.03 17.69 -29.68
C ASP A 250 16.81 18.15 -28.44
N ASP A 251 16.22 18.96 -27.59
CA ASP A 251 16.82 19.37 -26.31
C ASP A 251 17.07 18.18 -25.40
N LEU A 252 16.08 17.28 -25.26
CA LEU A 252 16.21 16.06 -24.44
C LEU A 252 17.27 15.09 -24.98
N THR A 253 17.41 15.03 -26.31
CA THR A 253 18.45 14.21 -26.95
C THR A 253 19.83 14.82 -26.70
N THR A 254 19.98 16.12 -26.91
CA THR A 254 21.22 16.87 -26.67
C THR A 254 21.61 16.81 -25.18
N LEU A 255 20.66 17.03 -24.27
CA LEU A 255 20.89 16.90 -22.83
C LEU A 255 21.41 15.50 -22.47
N GLY A 256 20.79 14.44 -23.01
CA GLY A 256 21.25 13.06 -22.78
C GLY A 256 22.68 12.82 -23.25
N GLN A 257 23.10 13.40 -24.38
CA GLN A 257 24.46 13.34 -24.89
C GLN A 257 25.43 14.07 -23.97
N ILE A 258 25.11 15.33 -23.60
CA ILE A 258 25.93 16.15 -22.71
C ILE A 258 26.10 15.48 -21.34
N LEU A 259 25.02 14.95 -20.73
CA LEU A 259 25.08 14.23 -19.46
C LEU A 259 25.98 13.00 -19.54
N ASN A 260 25.87 12.20 -20.62
CA ASN A 260 26.74 11.04 -20.78
C ASN A 260 28.23 11.44 -20.91
N GLU A 261 28.54 12.47 -21.68
CA GLU A 261 29.91 12.97 -21.81
C GLU A 261 30.43 13.55 -20.51
N PHE A 262 29.60 14.30 -19.77
CA PHE A 262 29.92 14.83 -18.45
C PHE A 262 30.30 13.71 -17.47
N TYR A 263 29.48 12.68 -17.30
CA TYR A 263 29.80 11.56 -16.41
C TYR A 263 31.00 10.74 -16.86
N ILE A 264 31.33 10.74 -18.15
CA ILE A 264 32.55 10.09 -18.69
C ILE A 264 33.77 10.96 -18.33
N GLU A 265 33.74 12.27 -18.48
CA GLU A 265 34.84 13.17 -18.10
C GLU A 265 35.10 13.16 -16.60
N GLU A 266 34.03 13.07 -15.77
CA GLU A 266 34.14 12.87 -14.32
C GLU A 266 34.65 11.46 -13.92
N GLY A 267 34.87 10.57 -14.89
CA GLY A 267 35.38 9.21 -14.64
C GLY A 267 34.38 8.27 -13.96
N LEU A 268 33.11 8.62 -13.96
CA LEU A 268 32.02 7.86 -13.32
C LEU A 268 31.36 6.88 -14.27
N TRP A 269 31.48 7.11 -15.58
CA TRP A 269 30.86 6.30 -16.62
C TRP A 269 31.85 5.99 -17.75
N ALA A 270 31.46 5.09 -18.65
CA ALA A 270 32.28 4.68 -19.77
C ALA A 270 31.55 4.76 -21.11
N ARG A 271 32.25 5.13 -22.19
CA ARG A 271 31.69 5.16 -23.56
C ARG A 271 31.11 3.81 -24.00
N ASN A 272 31.75 2.72 -23.60
CA ASN A 272 31.31 1.36 -23.87
C ASN A 272 31.09 0.59 -22.57
N PRO A 273 29.93 0.76 -21.91
CA PRO A 273 29.66 0.17 -20.61
C PRO A 273 29.70 -1.35 -20.56
N THR A 274 29.59 -2.00 -21.74
CA THR A 274 29.62 -3.46 -21.84
C THR A 274 31.04 -4.00 -21.92
N LEU A 275 31.96 -3.23 -22.51
CA LEU A 275 33.35 -3.63 -22.68
C LEU A 275 34.27 -3.28 -21.52
N THR A 276 33.87 -2.26 -20.71
CA THR A 276 34.64 -1.75 -19.58
C THR A 276 33.78 -1.63 -18.32
N PRO A 277 33.28 -2.75 -17.79
CA PRO A 277 32.39 -2.74 -16.63
C PRO A 277 33.08 -2.20 -15.35
N GLU A 278 34.39 -2.30 -15.26
CA GLU A 278 35.22 -1.80 -14.15
C GLU A 278 35.22 -0.26 -14.04
N LYS A 279 34.86 0.45 -15.11
CA LYS A 279 34.76 1.92 -15.14
C LYS A 279 33.37 2.42 -14.70
N LEU A 280 32.42 1.53 -14.46
CA LEU A 280 31.07 1.89 -14.05
C LEU A 280 31.02 2.13 -12.53
N LYS A 281 31.48 3.29 -12.10
CA LYS A 281 31.55 3.68 -10.68
C LYS A 281 30.38 4.55 -10.21
N ALA A 282 29.53 4.99 -11.12
CA ALA A 282 28.49 5.98 -10.85
C ALA A 282 27.53 5.64 -9.71
N THR A 283 27.38 4.38 -9.29
CA THR A 283 26.51 3.95 -8.18
C THR A 283 27.26 3.54 -6.92
N GLU A 284 28.58 3.77 -6.85
CA GLU A 284 29.47 3.23 -5.80
C GLU A 284 30.22 4.31 -5.03
N LEU A 285 30.08 5.57 -5.41
CA LEU A 285 30.79 6.68 -4.78
C LEU A 285 30.19 7.06 -3.42
N VAL A 286 31.02 7.66 -2.60
CA VAL A 286 30.57 8.39 -1.39
C VAL A 286 29.85 9.66 -1.83
N THR A 287 28.89 10.11 -1.05
CA THR A 287 28.00 11.24 -1.36
C THR A 287 28.76 12.52 -1.79
N ASP A 288 29.90 12.79 -1.16
CA ASP A 288 30.69 14.01 -1.41
C ASP A 288 31.59 13.93 -2.65
N GLU A 289 31.67 12.76 -3.30
CA GLU A 289 32.46 12.55 -4.52
C GLU A 289 31.63 12.72 -5.80
N TYR A 290 30.33 12.96 -5.69
CA TYR A 290 29.49 13.21 -6.85
C TYR A 290 29.58 14.67 -7.29
N PRO A 291 29.58 14.92 -8.62
CA PRO A 291 29.51 16.27 -9.14
C PRO A 291 28.22 16.95 -8.69
N ILE A 292 28.26 18.26 -8.54
CA ILE A 292 27.13 19.10 -8.10
C ILE A 292 26.60 19.94 -9.28
N LEU A 293 25.55 20.71 -9.03
CA LEU A 293 24.89 21.50 -10.08
C LEU A 293 25.84 22.53 -10.74
N SER A 294 26.68 23.20 -9.96
CA SER A 294 27.67 24.16 -10.49
C SER A 294 28.69 23.50 -11.42
N ASP A 295 29.13 22.26 -11.12
CA ASP A 295 30.05 21.52 -11.98
C ASP A 295 29.42 21.25 -13.36
N PHE A 296 28.14 20.85 -13.36
CA PHE A 296 27.42 20.61 -14.60
C PHE A 296 27.17 21.90 -15.39
N VAL A 297 26.83 23.01 -14.73
CA VAL A 297 26.62 24.32 -15.39
C VAL A 297 27.91 24.78 -16.06
N MET A 298 29.06 24.71 -15.35
CA MET A 298 30.37 25.02 -15.93
C MET A 298 30.71 24.09 -17.11
N TYR A 299 30.43 22.83 -17.00
CA TYR A 299 30.65 21.88 -18.09
C TYR A 299 29.83 22.26 -19.35
N VAL A 300 28.57 22.64 -19.18
CA VAL A 300 27.69 23.03 -20.29
C VAL A 300 28.19 24.34 -20.93
N GLU A 301 28.69 25.28 -20.14
CA GLU A 301 29.29 26.53 -20.61
C GLU A 301 30.53 26.26 -21.49
N ASP A 302 31.45 25.43 -21.00
CA ASP A 302 32.62 25.01 -21.77
C ASP A 302 32.24 24.25 -23.05
N TYR A 303 31.19 23.43 -23.01
CA TYR A 303 30.66 22.73 -24.17
C TYR A 303 30.09 23.69 -25.20
N GLN A 304 29.38 24.74 -24.75
CA GLN A 304 28.84 25.80 -25.59
C GLN A 304 29.95 26.57 -26.31
N ASP A 305 31.00 26.96 -25.60
CA ASP A 305 32.17 27.67 -26.15
C ASP A 305 32.90 26.82 -27.20
N LYS A 306 33.09 25.54 -26.91
CA LYS A 306 33.68 24.57 -27.88
C LYS A 306 32.82 24.46 -29.14
N LEU A 307 31.49 24.48 -29.02
CA LEU A 307 30.60 24.44 -30.20
C LEU A 307 30.65 25.73 -30.99
N GLN A 308 30.68 26.92 -30.36
CA GLN A 308 30.73 28.21 -31.05
C GLN A 308 32.04 28.40 -31.80
N SER A 309 33.13 27.83 -31.33
CA SER A 309 34.44 27.91 -31.98
C SER A 309 34.55 27.02 -33.24
N LYS A 310 33.63 26.08 -33.50
CA LYS A 310 33.63 25.23 -34.71
C LYS A 310 33.16 26.00 -35.93
N LYS A 311 33.87 25.90 -37.06
CA LYS A 311 33.56 26.57 -38.34
C LYS A 311 32.16 26.24 -38.94
N HIS A 312 31.58 25.11 -38.58
CA HIS A 312 30.24 24.68 -39.01
C HIS A 312 29.45 24.15 -37.81
N THR A 313 28.89 25.08 -37.05
CA THR A 313 28.08 24.73 -35.90
C THR A 313 26.63 24.48 -36.33
N ASN A 314 26.05 23.36 -35.88
CA ASN A 314 24.64 23.09 -36.06
C ASN A 314 23.80 24.07 -35.20
N LYS A 315 23.03 24.96 -35.85
CA LYS A 315 22.24 25.97 -35.14
C LYS A 315 21.17 25.38 -34.22
N ILE A 316 20.64 24.20 -34.53
CA ILE A 316 19.66 23.50 -33.69
C ILE A 316 20.35 23.04 -32.42
N GLU A 317 21.53 22.38 -32.54
CA GLU A 317 22.30 21.92 -31.40
C GLU A 317 22.70 23.08 -30.48
N LEU A 318 23.21 24.20 -31.04
CA LEU A 318 23.56 25.38 -30.26
C LEU A 318 22.35 25.98 -29.54
N SER A 319 21.18 26.00 -30.19
CA SER A 319 19.93 26.46 -29.55
C SER A 319 19.52 25.56 -28.39
N SER A 320 19.68 24.24 -28.53
CA SER A 320 19.39 23.27 -27.46
C SER A 320 20.36 23.42 -26.30
N VAL A 321 21.64 23.59 -26.55
CA VAL A 321 22.65 23.80 -25.49
C VAL A 321 22.38 25.10 -24.74
N ASN A 322 22.00 26.17 -25.43
CA ASN A 322 21.64 27.44 -24.79
C ASN A 322 20.43 27.29 -23.84
N ARG A 323 19.40 26.54 -24.25
CA ARG A 323 18.24 26.27 -23.39
C ARG A 323 18.62 25.44 -22.18
N ILE A 324 19.46 24.41 -22.37
CA ILE A 324 19.98 23.58 -21.29
C ILE A 324 20.76 24.42 -20.28
N TYR A 325 21.73 25.20 -20.77
CA TYR A 325 22.51 26.11 -19.93
C TYR A 325 21.59 27.07 -19.13
N ASN A 326 20.69 27.79 -19.80
CA ASN A 326 19.83 28.76 -19.15
C ASN A 326 18.96 28.10 -18.06
N THR A 327 18.41 26.92 -18.30
CA THR A 327 17.55 26.24 -17.34
C THR A 327 18.32 25.81 -16.09
N PHE A 328 19.48 25.17 -16.24
CA PHE A 328 20.28 24.76 -15.08
C PHE A 328 20.98 25.93 -14.38
N ASN A 329 21.37 26.97 -15.12
CA ASN A 329 21.93 28.19 -14.53
C ASN A 329 20.88 28.99 -13.77
N GLU A 330 19.62 29.04 -14.23
CA GLU A 330 18.50 29.60 -13.48
C GLU A 330 18.28 28.83 -12.17
N LEU A 331 18.33 27.47 -12.23
CA LEU A 331 18.22 26.66 -11.04
C LEU A 331 19.37 26.95 -10.04
N LEU A 332 20.59 27.10 -10.55
CA LEU A 332 21.77 27.44 -9.74
C LEU A 332 21.69 28.86 -9.12
N THR A 333 21.21 29.85 -9.87
CA THR A 333 21.20 31.26 -9.39
C THR A 333 19.98 31.59 -8.53
N THR A 334 18.84 30.95 -8.79
CA THR A 334 17.57 31.32 -8.12
C THR A 334 17.22 30.32 -7.00
N ASN A 335 17.62 29.06 -7.13
CA ASN A 335 17.24 27.99 -6.21
C ASN A 335 18.45 27.17 -5.70
N ALA A 336 19.60 27.87 -5.56
CA ALA A 336 20.83 27.23 -5.10
C ALA A 336 20.66 26.54 -3.75
N ASP A 337 19.92 27.13 -2.84
CA ASP A 337 19.68 26.58 -1.48
C ASP A 337 19.04 25.18 -1.50
N MET A 338 18.33 24.84 -2.57
CA MET A 338 17.67 23.55 -2.71
C MET A 338 18.47 22.53 -3.52
N PHE A 339 19.26 22.97 -4.51
CA PHE A 339 19.83 22.08 -5.53
C PHE A 339 21.35 22.12 -5.65
N GLU A 340 22.00 23.17 -5.09
CA GLU A 340 23.46 23.31 -5.15
C GLU A 340 24.11 22.68 -3.93
N GLY A 341 24.97 21.69 -4.16
CA GLY A 341 25.75 21.02 -3.15
C GLY A 341 25.50 19.51 -3.09
N THR A 342 26.22 18.86 -2.19
CA THR A 342 26.12 17.42 -1.95
C THR A 342 24.86 17.07 -1.17
N THR A 343 24.46 15.80 -1.17
CA THR A 343 23.31 15.35 -0.36
C THR A 343 23.64 15.40 1.12
N GLU A 344 22.91 16.20 1.89
CA GLU A 344 23.20 16.52 3.31
C GLU A 344 22.33 15.72 4.29
N PHE A 345 21.98 14.47 4.03
CA PHE A 345 21.21 13.71 5.01
C PHE A 345 22.06 12.67 5.72
N GLN A 346 21.63 12.39 6.95
CA GLN A 346 21.99 11.16 7.62
C GLN A 346 21.38 9.96 6.84
N ASP A 347 22.01 8.78 7.02
CA ASP A 347 21.52 7.53 6.44
C ASP A 347 20.06 7.27 6.87
N ILE A 348 19.10 7.57 6.00
CA ILE A 348 17.68 7.37 6.25
C ILE A 348 17.29 5.89 6.38
N SER A 349 18.17 4.97 5.98
CA SER A 349 17.89 3.54 5.99
C SER A 349 17.74 2.94 7.39
N ARG A 350 18.22 3.65 8.41
CA ARG A 350 18.11 3.26 9.83
C ARG A 350 16.87 3.82 10.51
N GLU A 351 16.28 4.87 9.92
CA GLU A 351 15.12 5.54 10.49
C GLU A 351 13.84 4.81 10.12
N GLN A 352 13.07 4.43 11.14
CA GLN A 352 11.80 3.74 10.91
C GLN A 352 10.78 4.66 10.20
N VAL A 353 10.74 5.94 10.56
CA VAL A 353 9.83 6.93 9.97
C VAL A 353 10.62 8.11 9.44
N VAL A 354 10.45 8.40 8.16
CA VAL A 354 10.99 9.60 7.52
C VAL A 354 9.86 10.33 6.80
N THR A 355 9.73 11.61 7.08
CA THR A 355 8.80 12.51 6.41
C THR A 355 9.56 13.57 5.63
N PHE A 356 9.36 13.55 4.33
CA PHE A 356 9.85 14.57 3.41
C PHE A 356 8.82 15.70 3.38
N ASP A 357 9.14 16.81 4.04
CA ASP A 357 8.28 17.99 4.06
C ASP A 357 8.49 18.83 2.80
N LEU A 358 7.46 18.86 1.98
CA LEU A 358 7.39 19.57 0.71
C LEU A 358 6.41 20.74 0.77
N SER A 359 5.87 21.06 1.96
CA SER A 359 4.79 22.03 2.13
C SER A 359 5.20 23.45 1.70
N GLY A 360 6.46 23.82 1.87
CA GLY A 360 7.02 25.09 1.41
C GLY A 360 7.06 25.26 -0.11
N LEU A 361 7.04 24.15 -0.86
CA LEU A 361 7.08 24.14 -2.33
C LEU A 361 5.71 24.13 -2.99
N LYS A 362 4.63 24.14 -2.23
CA LYS A 362 3.25 24.04 -2.76
C LYS A 362 2.89 25.11 -3.79
N ALA A 363 3.45 26.32 -3.65
CA ALA A 363 3.25 27.42 -4.59
C ALA A 363 4.10 27.31 -5.88
N MET A 364 5.06 26.39 -5.92
CA MET A 364 6.03 26.20 -6.99
C MET A 364 5.96 24.75 -7.53
N PRO A 365 4.93 24.38 -8.30
CA PRO A 365 4.66 22.98 -8.64
C PRO A 365 5.78 22.31 -9.46
N ASN A 366 6.51 23.06 -10.29
CA ASN A 366 7.62 22.51 -11.06
C ASN A 366 8.80 22.13 -10.16
N LEU A 367 9.16 22.99 -9.19
CA LEU A 367 10.20 22.71 -8.21
C LEU A 367 9.78 21.57 -7.26
N LEU A 368 8.52 21.59 -6.82
CA LEU A 368 7.94 20.49 -6.03
C LEU A 368 8.13 19.15 -6.72
N ASN A 369 7.77 19.05 -8.01
CA ASN A 369 7.92 17.82 -8.78
C ASN A 369 9.38 17.43 -9.00
N ALA A 370 10.28 18.40 -9.24
CA ALA A 370 11.71 18.14 -9.37
C ALA A 370 12.30 17.53 -8.07
N GLN A 371 11.94 18.09 -6.91
CA GLN A 371 12.34 17.55 -5.61
C GLN A 371 11.76 16.14 -5.37
N ILE A 372 10.49 15.92 -5.71
CA ILE A 372 9.87 14.60 -5.60
C ILE A 372 10.63 13.55 -6.44
N PHE A 373 11.05 13.87 -7.68
CA PHE A 373 11.86 12.94 -8.48
C PHE A 373 13.18 12.58 -7.78
N SER A 374 13.82 13.56 -7.15
CA SER A 374 15.06 13.33 -6.41
C SER A 374 14.84 12.44 -5.20
N VAL A 375 13.80 12.72 -4.39
CA VAL A 375 13.42 11.92 -3.22
C VAL A 375 13.00 10.52 -3.60
N LEU A 376 12.22 10.34 -4.67
CA LEU A 376 11.80 9.01 -5.13
C LEU A 376 13.00 8.16 -5.53
N SER A 377 14.03 8.74 -6.15
CA SER A 377 15.26 8.03 -6.47
C SER A 377 16.01 7.57 -5.21
N LEU A 378 16.08 8.44 -4.19
CA LEU A 378 16.67 8.11 -2.89
C LEU A 378 15.88 7.00 -2.18
N VAL A 379 14.56 7.12 -2.10
CA VAL A 379 13.68 6.12 -1.47
C VAL A 379 13.75 4.79 -2.22
N SER A 380 13.80 4.80 -3.55
CA SER A 380 13.96 3.58 -4.35
C SER A 380 15.26 2.85 -4.03
N ALA A 381 16.36 3.59 -3.87
CA ALA A 381 17.64 3.01 -3.48
C ALA A 381 17.59 2.40 -2.07
N ASP A 382 16.91 3.07 -1.15
CA ASP A 382 16.71 2.59 0.22
C ASP A 382 15.87 1.30 0.25
N ILE A 383 14.78 1.24 -0.53
CA ILE A 383 13.94 0.04 -0.71
C ILE A 383 14.77 -1.12 -1.27
N VAL A 384 15.57 -0.87 -2.31
CA VAL A 384 16.44 -1.88 -2.92
C VAL A 384 17.44 -2.44 -1.91
N ASN A 385 18.08 -1.58 -1.13
CA ASN A 385 19.05 -1.99 -0.11
C ASN A 385 18.37 -2.77 1.04
N HIS A 386 17.16 -2.35 1.43
CA HIS A 386 16.37 -3.07 2.42
C HIS A 386 15.97 -4.46 1.91
N GLY A 387 15.45 -4.56 0.67
CA GLY A 387 15.08 -5.82 0.05
C GLY A 387 16.23 -6.83 0.01
N LYS A 388 17.46 -6.37 -0.29
CA LYS A 388 18.66 -7.23 -0.22
C LYS A 388 18.91 -7.75 1.20
N ARG A 389 18.82 -6.90 2.23
CA ARG A 389 18.97 -7.29 3.64
C ARG A 389 17.91 -8.31 4.05
N CYS A 390 16.66 -8.11 3.66
CA CYS A 390 15.56 -9.05 3.91
C CYS A 390 15.82 -10.42 3.26
N LYS A 391 16.22 -10.45 1.98
CA LYS A 391 16.56 -11.69 1.28
C LYS A 391 17.72 -12.45 1.93
N GLN A 392 18.75 -11.74 2.40
CA GLN A 392 19.86 -12.35 3.15
C GLN A 392 19.37 -12.93 4.47
N THR A 393 18.49 -12.22 5.19
CA THR A 393 17.92 -12.70 6.47
C THR A 393 17.04 -13.94 6.27
N LEU A 394 16.20 -13.98 5.23
CA LEU A 394 15.38 -15.14 4.89
C LEU A 394 16.23 -16.36 4.52
N LYS A 395 17.31 -16.18 3.77
CA LYS A 395 18.27 -17.25 3.47
C LYS A 395 18.95 -17.81 4.72
N ALA A 396 19.25 -16.95 5.70
CA ALA A 396 19.89 -17.35 6.96
C ALA A 396 18.92 -17.95 8.00
N SER A 397 17.62 -17.74 7.84
CA SER A 397 16.57 -18.17 8.79
C SER A 397 15.40 -18.79 8.05
N PRO A 398 15.45 -20.10 7.70
CA PRO A 398 14.41 -20.77 6.91
C PRO A 398 13.03 -20.80 7.55
N ASP A 399 12.94 -20.62 8.87
CA ASP A 399 11.68 -20.60 9.62
C ASP A 399 10.89 -19.28 9.46
N LYS A 400 11.52 -18.24 8.88
CA LYS A 400 10.87 -16.96 8.62
C LYS A 400 10.32 -16.91 7.20
N ASN A 401 9.18 -16.24 7.05
CA ASN A 401 8.58 -15.96 5.74
C ASN A 401 8.65 -14.45 5.42
N GLU A 402 8.30 -14.08 4.19
CA GLU A 402 8.34 -12.69 3.75
C GLU A 402 7.45 -11.76 4.60
N MET A 403 6.34 -12.27 5.14
CA MET A 403 5.43 -11.51 6.00
C MET A 403 5.99 -11.21 7.39
N ASP A 404 7.09 -11.87 7.77
CA ASP A 404 7.79 -11.60 9.05
C ASP A 404 8.85 -10.50 8.91
N MET A 405 9.12 -10.05 7.68
CA MET A 405 10.06 -8.98 7.40
C MET A 405 9.37 -7.61 7.49
N PRO A 406 10.08 -6.57 7.99
CA PRO A 406 9.59 -5.21 7.90
C PRO A 406 9.41 -4.79 6.43
N HIS A 407 8.30 -4.14 6.12
CA HIS A 407 8.01 -3.64 4.78
C HIS A 407 8.22 -2.13 4.71
N TYR A 408 8.45 -1.63 3.50
CA TYR A 408 8.45 -0.20 3.22
C TYR A 408 7.05 0.26 2.84
N ILE A 409 6.58 1.29 3.54
CA ILE A 409 5.28 1.92 3.31
C ILE A 409 5.53 3.34 2.81
N VAL A 410 5.12 3.63 1.59
CA VAL A 410 5.21 4.96 1.01
C VAL A 410 3.84 5.61 1.06
N ASN A 411 3.73 6.70 1.80
CA ASN A 411 2.53 7.52 1.88
C ASN A 411 2.73 8.82 1.10
N ILE A 412 1.73 9.21 0.32
CA ILE A 412 1.76 10.44 -0.45
C ILE A 412 0.52 11.25 -0.08
N SER A 413 0.73 12.39 0.56
CA SER A 413 -0.35 13.37 0.79
C SER A 413 -0.61 14.16 -0.47
N GLU A 414 -1.88 14.49 -0.76
CA GLU A 414 -2.25 15.26 -1.95
C GLU A 414 -1.74 14.64 -3.27
N ALA A 415 -1.97 13.34 -3.44
CA ALA A 415 -1.46 12.57 -4.57
C ALA A 415 -1.81 13.18 -5.95
N GLN A 416 -2.89 13.97 -6.03
CA GLN A 416 -3.27 14.68 -7.26
C GLN A 416 -2.22 15.73 -7.72
N THR A 417 -1.35 16.19 -6.84
CA THR A 417 -0.24 17.10 -7.22
C THR A 417 0.83 16.36 -8.02
N LEU A 418 0.97 15.06 -7.79
CA LEU A 418 1.94 14.17 -8.43
C LEU A 418 1.32 13.42 -9.62
N ILE A 419 0.08 12.94 -9.45
CA ILE A 419 -0.66 12.19 -10.46
C ILE A 419 -1.41 13.19 -11.33
N ASN A 420 -0.66 13.92 -12.16
CA ASN A 420 -1.23 14.88 -13.09
C ASN A 420 -0.87 14.44 -14.53
N PRO A 421 -1.83 14.40 -15.47
CA PRO A 421 -1.57 14.09 -16.87
C PRO A 421 -0.48 14.97 -17.53
N LYS A 422 -0.28 16.18 -17.02
CA LYS A 422 0.82 17.07 -17.45
C LYS A 422 2.21 16.50 -17.12
N TYR A 423 2.29 15.59 -16.12
CA TYR A 423 3.54 15.00 -15.62
C TYR A 423 3.53 13.47 -15.78
N GLU A 424 3.32 12.98 -17.00
CA GLU A 424 3.26 11.54 -17.32
C GLU A 424 4.47 10.76 -16.80
N SER A 425 5.66 11.38 -16.80
CA SER A 425 6.89 10.79 -16.27
C SER A 425 6.87 10.59 -14.75
N SER A 426 6.20 11.47 -13.99
CA SER A 426 6.01 11.28 -12.53
C SER A 426 5.13 10.09 -12.23
N VAL A 427 4.06 9.93 -13.00
CA VAL A 427 3.15 8.78 -12.88
C VAL A 427 3.87 7.47 -13.19
N LYS A 428 4.70 7.46 -14.23
CA LYS A 428 5.49 6.29 -14.62
C LYS A 428 6.52 5.91 -13.54
N LEU A 429 7.24 6.88 -12.98
CA LEU A 429 8.21 6.64 -11.92
C LEU A 429 7.54 6.06 -10.66
N LEU A 430 6.36 6.59 -10.29
CA LEU A 430 5.57 6.02 -9.19
C LEU A 430 5.12 4.59 -9.49
N ALA A 431 4.71 4.30 -10.73
CA ALA A 431 4.32 2.96 -11.15
C ALA A 431 5.48 1.96 -11.11
N ASP A 432 6.71 2.41 -11.35
CA ASP A 432 7.92 1.58 -11.29
C ASP A 432 8.35 1.27 -9.83
N ILE A 433 7.90 2.08 -8.85
CA ILE A 433 8.16 1.86 -7.41
C ILE A 433 7.13 0.90 -6.78
N ILE A 434 5.91 0.87 -7.30
CA ILE A 434 4.79 0.04 -6.85
C ILE A 434 4.88 -1.38 -7.42
#